data_23604eb40670a97220537a20a729c9b0
#
_entry.id   23604eb40670a97220537a20a729c9b0
#
_cell.length_a   1.000
_cell.length_b   1.000
_cell.length_c   1.000
_cell.angle_alpha   90.00
_cell.angle_beta   90.00
_cell.angle_gamma   90.00
#
_symmetry.space_group_name_H-M   'P 1'
#
loop_
_entity.id
_entity.type
_entity.pdbx_description
1 polymer ?
#
loop_
_entity_poly.entity_id
_entity_poly.type
_entity_poly.pdbx_seq_one_letter_code
_entity_poly.pdbx_strand_id
1 'polypeptide(L)'
;MDVRDWHFPLLQEVISSPEAAPEHLQPIAKRMFGAQAFILVTPEYNGTYTAALKNLFDYFPKQSHKAFGVVTASPGAMGGMRASQQLLLLVSGIFGVACPNMLIVPGVEKKFAPDGELIDLGYAKAVETFTREWLWLAERLQG
;
A
#
# COMPACT_ATOMS: atom_id res chain seq x y z
N MET A 1 -2.04 -8.84 1.96
CA MET A 1 -0.68 -9.37 1.73
C MET A 1 0.26 -8.65 2.66
N ASP A 2 0.93 -9.34 3.54
CA ASP A 2 1.95 -8.79 4.44
C ASP A 2 3.33 -8.97 3.81
N VAL A 3 4.13 -7.91 3.74
CA VAL A 3 5.48 -7.98 3.17
C VAL A 3 6.45 -8.80 4.05
N ARG A 4 6.11 -9.01 5.32
CA ARG A 4 6.90 -9.82 6.26
C ARG A 4 6.86 -11.33 5.93
N ASP A 5 5.82 -11.78 5.24
CA ASP A 5 5.65 -13.19 4.87
C ASP A 5 6.55 -13.60 3.70
N TRP A 6 7.27 -12.62 3.11
CA TRP A 6 8.03 -12.82 1.88
C TRP A 6 9.47 -12.37 2.05
N HIS A 7 10.39 -13.26 1.74
CA HIS A 7 11.81 -12.92 1.74
C HIS A 7 12.22 -12.32 0.39
N PHE A 8 12.31 -10.98 0.35
CA PHE A 8 12.88 -10.23 -0.76
C PHE A 8 14.28 -9.75 -0.37
N PRO A 9 15.36 -10.32 -0.92
CA PRO A 9 16.68 -9.69 -0.80
C PRO A 9 16.64 -8.28 -1.41
N LEU A 10 17.67 -7.48 -1.21
CA LEU A 10 17.76 -6.20 -1.93
C LEU A 10 17.73 -6.45 -3.42
N LEU A 11 16.99 -5.61 -4.14
CA LEU A 11 16.78 -5.73 -5.57
C LEU A 11 18.09 -5.98 -6.33
N GLN A 12 18.11 -7.05 -7.11
CA GLN A 12 19.16 -7.33 -8.08
C GLN A 12 18.64 -7.21 -9.51
N GLU A 13 17.44 -7.75 -9.77
CA GLU A 13 16.81 -7.77 -11.07
C GLU A 13 15.29 -7.63 -10.96
N VAL A 14 14.68 -6.91 -11.89
CA VAL A 14 13.23 -6.72 -11.95
C VAL A 14 12.57 -7.98 -12.53
N ILE A 15 11.57 -8.49 -11.84
CA ILE A 15 10.75 -9.63 -12.28
C ILE A 15 9.88 -9.16 -13.45
N SER A 16 10.08 -9.73 -14.64
CA SER A 16 9.41 -9.33 -15.88
C SER A 16 8.05 -10.02 -16.10
N SER A 17 7.84 -11.20 -15.51
CA SER A 17 6.57 -11.95 -15.55
C SER A 17 6.45 -12.85 -14.32
N PRO A 18 5.24 -13.36 -14.00
CA PRO A 18 5.08 -14.31 -12.90
C PRO A 18 5.98 -15.55 -13.02
N GLU A 19 6.18 -16.05 -14.24
CA GLU A 19 6.99 -17.24 -14.54
C GLU A 19 8.49 -16.98 -14.41
N ALA A 20 8.93 -15.72 -14.63
CA ALA A 20 10.33 -15.31 -14.46
C ALA A 20 10.71 -15.12 -12.98
N ALA A 21 9.74 -15.12 -12.07
CA ALA A 21 10.02 -15.00 -10.64
C ALA A 21 10.67 -16.30 -10.10
N PRO A 22 11.62 -16.18 -9.15
CA PRO A 22 12.05 -17.31 -8.34
C PRO A 22 10.85 -18.07 -7.76
N GLU A 23 10.93 -19.40 -7.67
CA GLU A 23 9.79 -20.26 -7.29
C GLU A 23 9.08 -19.78 -6.02
N HIS A 24 9.83 -19.42 -4.99
CA HIS A 24 9.28 -18.91 -3.71
C HIS A 24 8.60 -17.54 -3.83
N LEU A 25 8.85 -16.77 -4.90
CA LEU A 25 8.22 -15.46 -5.16
C LEU A 25 7.10 -15.53 -6.21
N GLN A 26 6.90 -16.65 -6.89
CA GLN A 26 5.83 -16.77 -7.90
C GLN A 26 4.42 -16.46 -7.37
N PRO A 27 4.02 -16.88 -6.15
CA PRO A 27 2.69 -16.56 -5.65
C PRO A 27 2.46 -15.05 -5.49
N ILE A 28 3.47 -14.30 -5.04
CA ILE A 28 3.35 -12.84 -4.93
C ILE A 28 3.46 -12.18 -6.31
N ALA A 29 4.32 -12.68 -7.20
CA ALA A 29 4.42 -12.18 -8.57
C ALA A 29 3.09 -12.28 -9.30
N LYS A 30 2.39 -13.41 -9.21
CA LYS A 30 1.02 -13.57 -9.76
C LYS A 30 0.06 -12.52 -9.23
N ARG A 31 0.10 -12.20 -7.93
CA ARG A 31 -0.73 -11.15 -7.33
C ARG A 31 -0.36 -9.76 -7.85
N MET A 32 0.94 -9.43 -7.92
CA MET A 32 1.41 -8.12 -8.36
C MET A 32 1.06 -7.85 -9.83
N PHE A 33 1.26 -8.84 -10.70
CA PHE A 33 0.90 -8.71 -12.12
C PHE A 33 -0.61 -8.71 -12.34
N GLY A 34 -1.36 -9.54 -11.60
CA GLY A 34 -2.81 -9.66 -11.73
C GLY A 34 -3.61 -8.56 -11.02
N ALA A 35 -2.99 -7.77 -10.15
CA ALA A 35 -3.70 -6.72 -9.42
C ALA A 35 -4.17 -5.60 -10.36
N GLN A 36 -5.43 -5.23 -10.26
CA GLN A 36 -6.03 -4.12 -10.99
C GLN A 36 -5.87 -2.78 -10.25
N ALA A 37 -5.78 -2.83 -8.92
CA ALA A 37 -5.58 -1.68 -8.05
C ALA A 37 -4.87 -2.11 -6.77
N PHE A 38 -4.33 -1.14 -6.02
CA PHE A 38 -3.58 -1.39 -4.79
C PHE A 38 -4.06 -0.51 -3.64
N ILE A 39 -4.03 -1.04 -2.43
CA ILE A 39 -4.02 -0.25 -1.20
C ILE A 39 -2.66 -0.47 -0.53
N LEU A 40 -1.90 0.61 -0.37
CA LEU A 40 -0.61 0.61 0.32
C LEU A 40 -0.84 0.93 1.79
N VAL A 41 -0.52 -0.03 2.67
CA VAL A 41 -0.62 0.14 4.12
C VAL A 41 0.77 0.08 4.71
N THR A 42 1.19 1.13 5.43
CA THR A 42 2.53 1.22 6.01
C THR A 42 2.55 2.02 7.31
N PRO A 43 3.39 1.65 8.29
CA PRO A 43 3.79 2.59 9.33
C PRO A 43 4.74 3.65 8.79
N GLU A 44 5.02 4.67 9.59
CA GLU A 44 6.07 5.65 9.32
C GLU A 44 7.36 5.27 10.06
N TYR A 45 8.46 5.14 9.33
CA TYR A 45 9.81 5.01 9.87
C TYR A 45 10.68 6.17 9.36
N ASN A 46 11.15 7.00 10.29
CA ASN A 46 12.04 8.12 9.99
C ASN A 46 11.53 9.05 8.86
N GLY A 47 10.21 9.33 8.86
CA GLY A 47 9.59 10.26 7.92
C GLY A 47 9.23 9.66 6.57
N THR A 48 9.32 8.34 6.39
CA THR A 48 8.94 7.65 5.15
C THR A 48 8.22 6.32 5.43
N TYR A 49 7.73 5.67 4.37
CA TYR A 49 7.22 4.31 4.40
C TYR A 49 8.35 3.29 4.55
N THR A 50 8.02 2.03 4.82
CA THR A 50 9.01 0.99 5.13
C THR A 50 9.89 0.64 3.92
N ALA A 51 11.16 0.35 4.16
CA ALA A 51 12.08 -0.15 3.14
C ALA A 51 11.57 -1.44 2.49
N ALA A 52 10.90 -2.31 3.24
CA ALA A 52 10.29 -3.54 2.71
C ALA A 52 9.23 -3.25 1.65
N LEU A 53 8.37 -2.25 1.87
CA LEU A 53 7.37 -1.85 0.87
C LEU A 53 8.04 -1.27 -0.39
N LYS A 54 9.08 -0.44 -0.21
CA LYS A 54 9.84 0.10 -1.35
C LYS A 54 10.48 -1.02 -2.15
N ASN A 55 11.20 -1.92 -1.48
CA ASN A 55 11.89 -3.04 -2.11
C ASN A 55 10.90 -3.96 -2.87
N LEU A 56 9.71 -4.22 -2.30
CA LEU A 56 8.66 -4.97 -2.99
C LEU A 56 8.32 -4.34 -4.35
N PHE A 57 8.04 -3.02 -4.39
CA PHE A 57 7.66 -2.36 -5.64
C PHE A 57 8.82 -2.25 -6.63
N ASP A 58 10.06 -2.22 -6.16
CA ASP A 58 11.24 -2.19 -7.03
C ASP A 58 11.44 -3.51 -7.78
N TYR A 59 10.97 -4.64 -7.23
CA TYR A 59 11.03 -5.95 -7.90
C TYR A 59 10.10 -6.07 -9.10
N PHE A 60 9.14 -5.16 -9.28
CA PHE A 60 8.13 -5.27 -10.32
C PHE A 60 8.16 -4.08 -11.29
N PRO A 61 7.70 -4.27 -12.54
CA PRO A 61 7.63 -3.17 -13.50
C PRO A 61 6.64 -2.08 -13.05
N LYS A 62 6.64 -0.97 -13.76
CA LYS A 62 5.70 0.13 -13.54
C LYS A 62 4.26 -0.37 -13.47
N GLN A 63 3.49 0.17 -12.54
CA GLN A 63 2.08 -0.17 -12.31
C GLN A 63 1.16 0.88 -12.96
N SER A 64 1.43 1.16 -14.24
CA SER A 64 0.78 2.25 -14.97
C SER A 64 -0.74 2.13 -14.97
N HIS A 65 -1.40 3.28 -14.78
CA HIS A 65 -2.85 3.46 -14.83
C HIS A 65 -3.65 2.68 -13.76
N LYS A 66 -2.99 2.08 -12.77
CA LYS A 66 -3.68 1.42 -11.65
C LYS A 66 -3.99 2.42 -10.54
N ALA A 67 -5.15 2.26 -9.89
CA ALA A 67 -5.52 3.03 -8.72
C ALA A 67 -4.73 2.62 -7.49
N PHE A 68 -4.29 3.62 -6.70
CA PHE A 68 -3.58 3.41 -5.45
C PHE A 68 -4.28 4.13 -4.29
N GLY A 69 -4.71 3.38 -3.29
CA GLY A 69 -5.11 3.89 -1.99
C GLY A 69 -3.89 3.98 -1.06
N VAL A 70 -3.80 5.04 -0.27
CA VAL A 70 -2.72 5.26 0.69
C VAL A 70 -3.27 5.20 2.11
N VAL A 71 -2.72 4.28 2.91
CA VAL A 71 -3.05 4.13 4.33
C VAL A 71 -1.77 4.18 5.14
N THR A 72 -1.72 5.07 6.12
CA THR A 72 -0.61 5.13 7.07
C THR A 72 -1.11 5.07 8.50
N ALA A 73 -0.34 4.46 9.38
CA ALA A 73 -0.70 4.30 10.78
C ALA A 73 0.50 4.53 11.69
N SER A 74 0.26 5.16 12.84
CA SER A 74 1.27 5.28 13.89
C SER A 74 0.62 5.44 15.26
N PRO A 75 1.35 5.12 16.36
CA PRO A 75 0.92 5.47 17.71
C PRO A 75 0.87 6.98 17.95
N GLY A 76 1.67 7.74 17.20
CA GLY A 76 1.76 9.20 17.32
C GLY A 76 0.58 9.96 16.73
N ALA A 77 0.47 11.23 17.08
CA ALA A 77 -0.63 12.11 16.69
C ALA A 77 -0.70 12.41 15.18
N MET A 78 0.39 12.24 14.44
CA MET A 78 0.44 12.52 13.01
C MET A 78 0.03 11.33 12.13
N GLY A 79 -0.16 10.13 12.67
CA GLY A 79 -0.69 8.96 11.96
C GLY A 79 0.15 8.50 10.76
N GLY A 80 1.42 8.92 10.65
CA GLY A 80 2.26 8.60 9.50
C GLY A 80 2.12 9.57 8.32
N MET A 81 1.72 10.83 8.57
CA MET A 81 1.50 11.85 7.54
C MET A 81 2.71 12.04 6.60
N ARG A 82 3.95 12.00 7.10
CA ARG A 82 5.14 12.14 6.24
C ARG A 82 5.30 10.94 5.31
N ALA A 83 5.05 9.73 5.82
CA ALA A 83 5.07 8.50 5.01
C ALA A 83 4.03 8.55 3.89
N SER A 84 2.83 9.11 4.15
CA SER A 84 1.80 9.24 3.13
C SER A 84 2.25 10.15 1.98
N GLN A 85 2.93 11.26 2.25
CA GLN A 85 3.47 12.14 1.22
C GLN A 85 4.55 11.44 0.38
N GLN A 86 5.41 10.66 1.01
CA GLN A 86 6.43 9.88 0.30
C GLN A 86 5.80 8.75 -0.55
N LEU A 87 4.68 8.16 -0.10
CA LEU A 87 3.93 7.19 -0.92
C LEU A 87 3.33 7.82 -2.18
N LEU A 88 2.85 9.06 -2.13
CA LEU A 88 2.37 9.76 -3.34
C LEU A 88 3.48 9.90 -4.39
N LEU A 89 4.73 10.19 -3.95
CA LEU A 89 5.88 10.23 -4.85
C LEU A 89 6.21 8.84 -5.42
N LEU A 90 6.13 7.77 -4.61
CA LEU A 90 6.31 6.41 -5.09
C LEU A 90 5.26 6.07 -6.15
N VAL A 91 3.97 6.31 -5.86
CA VAL A 91 2.87 6.03 -6.78
C VAL A 91 3.07 6.74 -8.11
N SER A 92 3.41 8.04 -8.09
CA SER A 92 3.75 8.79 -9.28
C SER A 92 4.95 8.20 -10.01
N GLY A 93 6.01 7.81 -9.28
CA GLY A 93 7.23 7.21 -9.85
C GLY A 93 7.00 5.87 -10.53
N ILE A 94 5.98 5.12 -10.15
CA ILE A 94 5.58 3.86 -10.80
C ILE A 94 4.40 4.01 -11.76
N PHE A 95 4.03 5.25 -12.12
CA PHE A 95 2.98 5.63 -13.07
C PHE A 95 1.56 5.22 -12.64
N GLY A 96 1.35 5.04 -11.34
CA GLY A 96 0.05 4.82 -10.74
C GLY A 96 -0.75 6.12 -10.56
N VAL A 97 -2.02 5.98 -10.24
CA VAL A 97 -2.95 7.09 -9.93
C VAL A 97 -3.35 7.01 -8.46
N ALA A 98 -2.88 7.93 -7.65
CA ALA A 98 -3.21 7.96 -6.23
C ALA A 98 -4.64 8.47 -6.00
N CYS A 99 -5.40 7.76 -5.16
CA CYS A 99 -6.66 8.28 -4.64
C CYS A 99 -6.36 9.51 -3.75
N PRO A 100 -7.00 10.66 -3.99
CA PRO A 100 -6.74 11.86 -3.18
C PRO A 100 -7.23 11.72 -1.73
N ASN A 101 -8.20 10.84 -1.48
CA ASN A 101 -8.65 10.51 -0.14
C ASN A 101 -7.73 9.45 0.46
N MET A 102 -6.87 9.87 1.39
CA MET A 102 -5.93 8.98 2.10
C MET A 102 -6.49 8.65 3.49
N LEU A 103 -6.20 7.45 4.00
CA LEU A 103 -6.55 7.06 5.37
C LEU A 103 -5.32 7.20 6.27
N ILE A 104 -5.25 8.30 7.01
CA ILE A 104 -4.20 8.57 7.99
C ILE A 104 -4.70 8.17 9.37
N VAL A 105 -4.02 7.22 10.05
CA VAL A 105 -4.47 6.63 11.31
C VAL A 105 -3.57 7.06 12.47
N PRO A 106 -3.85 8.22 13.11
CA PRO A 106 -3.14 8.62 14.33
C PRO A 106 -3.64 7.82 15.53
N GLY A 107 -2.73 7.53 16.48
CA GLY A 107 -3.07 6.77 17.68
C GLY A 107 -3.69 5.42 17.36
N VAL A 108 -3.08 4.68 16.44
CA VAL A 108 -3.64 3.44 15.86
C VAL A 108 -4.10 2.42 16.91
N GLU A 109 -3.38 2.30 18.03
CA GLU A 109 -3.71 1.38 19.14
C GLU A 109 -5.04 1.72 19.84
N LYS A 110 -5.54 2.95 19.69
CA LYS A 110 -6.84 3.40 20.22
C LYS A 110 -7.98 3.21 19.20
N LYS A 111 -7.65 2.85 17.97
CA LYS A 111 -8.62 2.71 16.87
C LYS A 111 -8.81 1.28 16.44
N PHE A 112 -7.74 0.50 16.48
CA PHE A 112 -7.75 -0.91 16.08
C PHE A 112 -7.12 -1.77 17.16
N ALA A 113 -7.75 -2.91 17.44
CA ALA A 113 -7.19 -3.97 18.27
C ALA A 113 -6.01 -4.68 17.56
N PRO A 114 -5.18 -5.45 18.28
CA PRO A 114 -4.04 -6.17 17.69
C PRO A 114 -4.42 -7.17 16.60
N ASP A 115 -5.66 -7.69 16.62
CA ASP A 115 -6.22 -8.59 15.61
C ASP A 115 -6.81 -7.84 14.39
N GLY A 116 -6.80 -6.50 14.42
CA GLY A 116 -7.31 -5.63 13.36
C GLY A 116 -8.78 -5.23 13.52
N GLU A 117 -9.47 -5.63 14.59
CA GLU A 117 -10.83 -5.17 14.85
C GLU A 117 -10.86 -3.66 15.09
N LEU A 118 -11.84 -2.97 14.49
CA LEU A 118 -12.07 -1.55 14.70
C LEU A 118 -12.78 -1.32 16.05
N ILE A 119 -12.05 -0.77 17.02
CA ILE A 119 -12.56 -0.48 18.37
C ILE A 119 -13.07 0.95 18.52
N ASP A 120 -12.56 1.92 17.75
CA ASP A 120 -13.09 3.29 17.70
C ASP A 120 -14.17 3.41 16.63
N LEU A 121 -15.43 3.18 16.99
CA LEU A 121 -16.55 3.27 16.06
C LEU A 121 -16.70 4.66 15.43
N GLY A 122 -16.22 5.74 16.08
CA GLY A 122 -16.17 7.08 15.50
C GLY A 122 -15.25 7.16 14.26
N TYR A 123 -14.29 6.23 14.15
CA TYR A 123 -13.38 6.17 13.01
C TYR A 123 -13.94 5.38 11.79
N ALA A 124 -15.05 4.65 11.98
CA ALA A 124 -15.66 3.82 10.93
C ALA A 124 -15.99 4.64 9.67
N LYS A 125 -16.51 5.85 9.84
CA LYS A 125 -16.84 6.75 8.72
C LYS A 125 -15.62 7.13 7.87
N ALA A 126 -14.45 7.30 8.49
CA ALA A 126 -13.21 7.59 7.76
C ALA A 126 -12.78 6.40 6.90
N VAL A 127 -12.86 5.18 7.46
CA VAL A 127 -12.56 3.93 6.74
C VAL A 127 -13.52 3.73 5.58
N GLU A 128 -14.82 3.89 5.81
CA GLU A 128 -15.87 3.77 4.78
C GLU A 128 -15.65 4.79 3.64
N THR A 129 -15.40 6.05 3.98
CA THR A 129 -15.17 7.10 3.00
C THR A 129 -13.94 6.79 2.15
N PHE A 130 -12.81 6.43 2.77
CA PHE A 130 -11.61 6.02 2.06
C PHE A 130 -11.88 4.87 1.11
N THR A 131 -12.55 3.81 1.58
CA THR A 131 -12.83 2.61 0.79
C THR A 131 -13.71 2.94 -0.42
N ARG A 132 -14.77 3.73 -0.23
CA ARG A 132 -15.67 4.16 -1.28
C ARG A 132 -14.95 4.97 -2.36
N GLU A 133 -14.17 5.97 -1.98
CA GLU A 133 -13.46 6.84 -2.91
C GLU A 133 -12.37 6.09 -3.68
N TRP A 134 -11.66 5.18 -3.01
CA TRP A 134 -10.67 4.33 -3.66
C TRP A 134 -11.32 3.35 -4.65
N LEU A 135 -12.42 2.68 -4.26
CA LEU A 135 -13.17 1.79 -5.17
C LEU A 135 -13.69 2.54 -6.40
N TRP A 136 -14.28 3.73 -6.17
CA TRP A 136 -14.74 4.57 -7.27
C TRP A 136 -13.62 4.87 -8.28
N LEU A 137 -12.42 5.24 -7.79
CA LEU A 137 -11.27 5.50 -8.65
C LEU A 137 -10.82 4.21 -9.38
N ALA A 138 -10.73 3.10 -8.65
CA ALA A 138 -10.30 1.81 -9.21
C ALA A 138 -11.22 1.37 -10.36
N GLU A 139 -12.54 1.44 -10.17
CA GLU A 139 -13.53 1.10 -11.19
C GLU A 139 -13.42 2.00 -12.43
N ARG A 140 -13.21 3.32 -12.25
CA ARG A 140 -13.07 4.27 -13.38
C ARG A 140 -11.82 4.05 -14.21
N LEU A 141 -10.74 3.54 -13.61
CA LEU A 141 -9.50 3.27 -14.33
C LEU A 141 -9.50 1.91 -15.03
N GLN A 142 -10.48 1.05 -14.76
CA GLN A 142 -10.61 -0.24 -15.46
C GLN A 142 -11.41 -0.15 -16.77
N GLY A 143 -12.08 0.96 -17.04
CA GLY A 143 -12.86 1.22 -18.26
C GLY A 143 -14.32 0.91 -18.06
#